data_912dd9e35b5fec1b9a5aecd702060235
#
_entry.id   912dd9e35b5fec1b9a5aecd702060235
#
_cell.length_a   1.000
_cell.length_b   1.000
_cell.length_c   1.000
_cell.angle_alpha   90.00
_cell.angle_beta   90.00
_cell.angle_gamma   90.00
#
_symmetry.space_group_name_H-M   'P 1'
#
loop_
_entity.id
_entity.type
_entity.pdbx_description
1 polymer ?
#
loop_
_entity_poly.entity_id
_entity_poly.type
_entity_poly.pdbx_seq_one_letter_code
_entity_poly.pdbx_strand_id
1 'polypeptide(L)'
;MEQLYVFGTGNAAVIHYYNTCFAIRNEDRFFMVDAGGGNGILQILDKMNVQYSQIHDLFVTHEHTDHLLGVVWMVRFIATRMLNGTYDGDLNIYCHDQLTSTIDTFCRLTLQGKFYRLIGDRIHLIPVHDGETLSIMDYEVTFFDIHSTKARQFGFTTTLKNGKKLTCVGDEPYNPICAPYVEGSDWLLHEAFC
;
A
#
# COMPACT_ATOMS: atom_id res chain seq x y z
N MET A 1 11.89 -16.53 -2.63
CA MET A 1 10.60 -17.18 -2.99
C MET A 1 9.50 -16.17 -2.81
N GLU A 2 8.64 -16.00 -3.83
CA GLU A 2 7.49 -15.07 -3.75
C GLU A 2 6.40 -15.61 -2.85
N GLN A 3 5.81 -14.74 -2.05
CA GLN A 3 4.72 -15.05 -1.14
C GLN A 3 3.76 -13.86 -1.03
N LEU A 4 2.47 -14.14 -0.93
CA LEU A 4 1.47 -13.14 -0.57
C LEU A 4 1.27 -13.17 0.96
N TYR A 5 1.52 -12.05 1.61
CA TYR A 5 1.28 -11.85 3.04
C TYR A 5 0.00 -11.05 3.23
N VAL A 6 -1.04 -11.66 3.75
CA VAL A 6 -2.30 -10.98 4.04
C VAL A 6 -2.29 -10.57 5.50
N PHE A 7 -2.23 -9.27 5.75
CA PHE A 7 -2.19 -8.68 7.09
C PHE A 7 -3.59 -8.45 7.67
N GLY A 8 -4.56 -8.19 6.81
CA GLY A 8 -5.95 -7.99 7.19
C GLY A 8 -6.90 -8.21 6.01
N THR A 9 -8.14 -8.60 6.33
CA THR A 9 -9.20 -8.89 5.34
C THR A 9 -10.52 -8.25 5.72
N GLY A 10 -10.52 -7.36 6.74
CA GLY A 10 -11.72 -6.75 7.24
C GLY A 10 -12.11 -5.48 6.50
N ASN A 11 -13.41 -5.23 6.36
CA ASN A 11 -13.96 -3.96 5.87
C ASN A 11 -13.82 -2.83 6.91
N ALA A 12 -14.25 -1.63 6.57
CA ALA A 12 -14.13 -0.44 7.42
C ALA A 12 -14.67 -0.61 8.86
N ALA A 13 -15.79 -1.30 9.04
CA ALA A 13 -16.49 -1.42 10.32
C ALA A 13 -16.17 -2.70 11.10
N VAL A 14 -15.22 -3.49 10.66
CA VAL A 14 -14.86 -4.75 11.32
C VAL A 14 -14.15 -4.49 12.66
N ILE A 15 -14.47 -5.33 13.67
CA ILE A 15 -13.90 -5.22 15.01
C ILE A 15 -13.10 -6.46 15.44
N HIS A 16 -13.19 -7.58 14.71
CA HIS A 16 -12.52 -8.84 15.06
C HIS A 16 -11.31 -9.16 14.17
N TYR A 17 -11.24 -8.54 13.01
CA TYR A 17 -10.16 -8.68 12.04
C TYR A 17 -9.53 -7.33 11.79
N TYR A 18 -8.33 -7.31 11.24
CA TYR A 18 -7.72 -6.06 10.80
C TYR A 18 -8.23 -5.69 9.41
N ASN A 19 -8.25 -4.39 9.11
CA ASN A 19 -8.69 -3.87 7.81
C ASN A 19 -7.81 -4.38 6.67
N THR A 20 -8.37 -4.43 5.48
CA THR A 20 -7.73 -4.99 4.29
C THR A 20 -6.37 -4.33 4.03
N CYS A 21 -5.33 -5.12 4.10
CA CYS A 21 -3.99 -4.77 3.67
C CYS A 21 -3.15 -6.04 3.50
N PHE A 22 -2.20 -5.99 2.58
CA PHE A 22 -1.38 -7.16 2.25
C PHE A 22 0.00 -6.72 1.73
N ALA A 23 0.89 -7.67 1.49
CA ALA A 23 2.13 -7.40 0.78
C ALA A 23 2.54 -8.57 -0.13
N ILE A 24 3.24 -8.24 -1.20
CA ILE A 24 3.96 -9.20 -2.02
C ILE A 24 5.40 -9.24 -1.48
N ARG A 25 5.83 -10.40 -0.99
CA ARG A 25 7.21 -10.64 -0.60
C ARG A 25 7.98 -11.24 -1.77
N ASN A 26 9.13 -10.66 -2.08
CA ASN A 26 10.13 -11.26 -2.93
C ASN A 26 11.47 -11.24 -2.20
N GLU A 27 12.03 -12.41 -1.93
CA GLU A 27 13.22 -12.57 -1.09
C GLU A 27 13.04 -11.91 0.29
N ASP A 28 13.82 -10.85 0.59
CA ASP A 28 13.80 -10.13 1.85
C ASP A 28 13.08 -8.78 1.76
N ARG A 29 12.41 -8.48 0.65
CA ARG A 29 11.70 -7.21 0.42
C ARG A 29 10.20 -7.43 0.32
N PHE A 30 9.46 -6.41 0.78
CA PHE A 30 7.99 -6.38 0.73
C PHE A 30 7.51 -5.16 -0.06
N PHE A 31 6.66 -5.40 -1.07
CA PHE A 31 5.79 -4.38 -1.65
C PHE A 31 4.46 -4.46 -0.92
N MET A 32 4.21 -3.48 -0.05
CA MET A 32 3.03 -3.43 0.80
C MET A 32 1.90 -2.68 0.09
N VAL A 33 0.66 -3.10 0.30
CA VAL A 33 -0.54 -2.47 -0.24
C VAL A 33 -1.47 -2.14 0.90
N ASP A 34 -1.73 -0.85 1.09
CA ASP A 34 -2.43 -0.26 2.22
C ASP A 34 -1.80 -0.63 3.57
N ALA A 35 -2.30 -0.04 4.65
CA ALA A 35 -1.79 -0.32 5.99
C ALA A 35 -2.91 -0.41 7.04
N GLY A 36 -4.16 -0.47 6.59
CA GLY A 36 -5.31 -0.59 7.47
C GLY A 36 -5.64 0.68 8.28
N GLY A 37 -6.53 0.56 9.24
CA GLY A 37 -7.17 1.67 9.95
C GLY A 37 -6.40 2.23 11.15
N GLY A 38 -5.15 1.82 11.41
CA GLY A 38 -4.42 2.38 12.54
C GLY A 38 -3.17 1.61 12.95
N ASN A 39 -2.78 1.75 14.22
CA ASN A 39 -1.54 1.17 14.74
C ASN A 39 -1.55 -0.36 14.88
N GLY A 40 -2.68 -1.02 14.67
CA GLY A 40 -2.78 -2.48 14.67
C GLY A 40 -1.84 -3.15 13.69
N ILE A 41 -1.52 -2.50 12.57
CA ILE A 41 -0.55 -3.00 11.59
C ILE A 41 0.81 -3.29 12.23
N LEU A 42 1.24 -2.48 13.20
CA LEU A 42 2.53 -2.65 13.87
C LEU A 42 2.61 -3.97 14.63
N GLN A 43 1.51 -4.37 15.29
CA GLN A 43 1.41 -5.65 16.00
C GLN A 43 1.34 -6.83 15.02
N ILE A 44 0.71 -6.64 13.88
CA ILE A 44 0.58 -7.68 12.86
C ILE A 44 1.93 -7.95 12.21
N LEU A 45 2.66 -6.92 11.82
CA LEU A 45 4.01 -7.04 11.28
C LEU A 45 4.93 -7.77 12.25
N ASP A 46 4.88 -7.41 13.55
CA ASP A 46 5.66 -8.08 14.61
C ASP A 46 5.30 -9.58 14.72
N LYS A 47 4.01 -9.90 14.82
CA LYS A 47 3.53 -11.30 14.89
C LYS A 47 3.90 -12.13 13.67
N MET A 48 3.97 -11.51 12.49
CA MET A 48 4.34 -12.16 11.23
C MET A 48 5.84 -12.13 10.97
N ASN A 49 6.66 -11.60 11.90
CA ASN A 49 8.10 -11.44 11.79
C ASN A 49 8.53 -10.63 10.56
N VAL A 50 7.74 -9.63 10.18
CA VAL A 50 8.09 -8.70 9.10
C VAL A 50 8.85 -7.51 9.69
N GLN A 51 10.09 -7.32 9.27
CA GLN A 51 10.91 -6.20 9.72
C GLN A 51 10.62 -4.95 8.89
N TYR A 52 10.55 -3.79 9.54
CA TYR A 52 10.33 -2.52 8.81
C TYR A 52 11.41 -2.23 7.78
N SER A 53 12.65 -2.66 8.03
CA SER A 53 13.78 -2.54 7.10
C SER A 53 13.63 -3.36 5.81
N GLN A 54 12.59 -4.18 5.71
CA GLN A 54 12.25 -4.96 4.53
C GLN A 54 11.16 -4.28 3.68
N ILE A 55 10.53 -3.21 4.19
CA ILE A 55 9.42 -2.50 3.53
C ILE A 55 9.95 -1.17 3.01
N HIS A 56 10.24 -1.12 1.71
CA HIS A 56 10.72 0.08 1.02
C HIS A 56 9.70 0.65 0.04
N ASP A 57 8.68 -0.14 -0.28
CA ASP A 57 7.67 0.20 -1.27
C ASP A 57 6.27 -0.06 -0.71
N LEU A 58 5.44 0.97 -0.68
CA LEU A 58 4.07 0.95 -0.17
C LEU A 58 3.14 1.61 -1.19
N PHE A 59 2.13 0.91 -1.65
CA PHE A 59 1.05 1.47 -2.46
C PHE A 59 -0.17 1.72 -1.59
N VAL A 60 -0.79 2.89 -1.75
CA VAL A 60 -2.04 3.25 -1.05
C VAL A 60 -3.13 3.43 -2.09
N THR A 61 -4.18 2.62 -1.97
CA THR A 61 -5.27 2.55 -2.95
C THR A 61 -6.13 3.80 -2.94
N HIS A 62 -6.50 4.30 -1.76
CA HIS A 62 -7.36 5.48 -1.56
C HIS A 62 -7.31 6.03 -0.12
N GLU A 63 -8.05 7.12 0.13
CA GLU A 63 -7.98 7.91 1.37
C GLU A 63 -8.87 7.44 2.51
N HIS A 64 -9.66 6.39 2.39
CA HIS A 64 -10.52 5.96 3.50
C HIS A 64 -9.70 5.56 4.74
N THR A 65 -10.29 5.78 5.90
CA THR A 65 -9.60 5.64 7.20
C THR A 65 -9.05 4.26 7.45
N ASP A 66 -9.72 3.25 6.94
CA ASP A 66 -9.36 1.82 7.07
C ASP A 66 -8.26 1.36 6.12
N HIS A 67 -7.79 2.24 5.24
CA HIS A 67 -6.62 2.04 4.37
C HIS A 67 -5.46 2.96 4.72
N LEU A 68 -5.78 4.23 5.03
CA LEU A 68 -4.81 5.31 5.16
C LEU A 68 -4.19 5.45 6.56
N LEU A 69 -4.97 5.29 7.64
CA LEU A 69 -4.46 5.66 8.97
C LEU A 69 -3.28 4.80 9.42
N GLY A 70 -3.21 3.55 9.00
CA GLY A 70 -2.05 2.70 9.21
C GLY A 70 -0.80 3.20 8.49
N VAL A 71 -0.95 3.87 7.33
CA VAL A 71 0.17 4.46 6.57
C VAL A 71 0.87 5.53 7.40
N VAL A 72 0.13 6.39 8.09
CA VAL A 72 0.71 7.41 8.99
C VAL A 72 1.54 6.76 10.10
N TRP A 73 1.08 5.62 10.64
CA TRP A 73 1.85 4.85 11.62
C TRP A 73 3.10 4.21 11.01
N MET A 74 3.02 3.68 9.79
CA MET A 74 4.18 3.15 9.07
C MET A 74 5.23 4.25 8.85
N VAL A 75 4.81 5.42 8.35
CA VAL A 75 5.70 6.59 8.19
C VAL A 75 6.37 6.94 9.51
N ARG A 76 5.62 7.07 10.60
CA ARG A 76 6.18 7.38 11.92
C ARG A 76 7.23 6.37 12.39
N PHE A 77 6.94 5.07 12.24
CA PHE A 77 7.82 4.01 12.72
C PHE A 77 9.07 3.86 11.87
N ILE A 78 8.93 3.95 10.54
CA ILE A 78 10.07 3.92 9.61
C ILE A 78 10.94 5.18 9.81
N ALA A 79 10.33 6.37 9.91
CA ALA A 79 11.05 7.61 10.22
C ALA A 79 11.85 7.51 11.53
N THR A 80 11.29 6.88 12.57
CA THR A 80 12.01 6.64 13.81
C THR A 80 13.26 5.78 13.58
N ARG A 81 13.16 4.74 12.77
CA ARG A 81 14.28 3.84 12.44
C ARG A 81 15.31 4.48 11.56
N MET A 82 14.90 5.32 10.60
CA MET A 82 15.80 6.13 9.80
C MET A 82 16.65 7.05 10.69
N LEU A 83 16.03 7.75 11.65
CA LEU A 83 16.74 8.63 12.58
C LEU A 83 17.65 7.88 13.57
N ASN A 84 17.34 6.64 13.88
CA ASN A 84 18.16 5.79 14.77
C ASN A 84 19.22 4.98 14.02
N GLY A 85 19.31 5.09 12.68
CA GLY A 85 20.26 4.34 11.85
C GLY A 85 19.98 2.84 11.76
N THR A 86 18.71 2.42 11.95
CA THR A 86 18.26 1.02 11.85
C THR A 86 17.34 0.75 10.64
N TYR A 87 17.30 1.71 9.71
CA TYR A 87 16.63 1.59 8.43
C TYR A 87 17.49 2.26 7.36
N ASP A 88 18.01 1.47 6.46
CA ASP A 88 18.83 1.93 5.33
C ASP A 88 17.94 2.18 4.10
N GLY A 89 18.35 3.13 3.24
CA GLY A 89 17.61 3.49 2.03
C GLY A 89 16.35 4.31 2.32
N ASP A 90 15.48 4.37 1.35
CA ASP A 90 14.30 5.24 1.32
C ASP A 90 13.00 4.43 1.37
N LEU A 91 11.92 5.10 1.77
CA LEU A 91 10.55 4.60 1.69
C LEU A 91 9.83 5.31 0.54
N ASN A 92 9.33 4.55 -0.41
CA ASN A 92 8.50 5.03 -1.52
C ASN A 92 7.03 4.73 -1.22
N ILE A 93 6.18 5.74 -1.26
CA ILE A 93 4.73 5.62 -1.09
C ILE A 93 4.08 6.05 -2.39
N TYR A 94 3.53 5.07 -3.11
CA TYR A 94 2.84 5.25 -4.38
C TYR A 94 1.36 5.44 -4.14
N CYS A 95 0.74 6.42 -4.78
CA CYS A 95 -0.71 6.65 -4.73
C CYS A 95 -1.11 7.67 -5.82
N HIS A 96 -2.41 7.83 -6.09
CA HIS A 96 -2.82 8.87 -7.03
C HIS A 96 -2.50 10.29 -6.51
N ASP A 97 -2.40 11.26 -7.41
CA ASP A 97 -1.90 12.63 -7.14
C ASP A 97 -2.64 13.36 -5.99
N GLN A 98 -3.97 13.24 -5.91
CA GLN A 98 -4.74 13.87 -4.81
C GLN A 98 -4.40 13.23 -3.45
N LEU A 99 -4.18 11.93 -3.42
CA LEU A 99 -3.88 11.20 -2.20
C LEU A 99 -2.49 11.55 -1.65
N THR A 100 -1.52 11.90 -2.50
CA THR A 100 -0.21 12.42 -2.02
C THR A 100 -0.39 13.62 -1.12
N SER A 101 -1.25 14.57 -1.50
CA SER A 101 -1.54 15.77 -0.71
C SER A 101 -2.26 15.44 0.60
N THR A 102 -3.13 14.44 0.58
CA THR A 102 -3.84 13.95 1.77
C THR A 102 -2.86 13.32 2.76
N ILE A 103 -2.00 12.40 2.30
CA ILE A 103 -0.96 11.75 3.14
C ILE A 103 -0.02 12.80 3.75
N ASP A 104 0.48 13.74 2.94
CA ASP A 104 1.34 14.82 3.41
C ASP A 104 0.65 15.62 4.52
N THR A 105 -0.61 16.01 4.31
CA THR A 105 -1.40 16.78 5.28
C THR A 105 -1.57 16.03 6.59
N PHE A 106 -1.95 14.74 6.56
CA PHE A 106 -2.09 13.92 7.76
C PHE A 106 -0.76 13.80 8.51
N CYS A 107 0.32 13.52 7.79
CA CYS A 107 1.67 13.44 8.38
C CYS A 107 2.10 14.78 8.99
N ARG A 108 1.89 15.89 8.30
CA ARG A 108 2.25 17.24 8.77
C ARG A 108 1.51 17.63 10.04
N LEU A 109 0.22 17.28 10.15
CA LEU A 109 -0.62 17.64 11.30
C LEU A 109 -0.43 16.71 12.51
N THR A 110 0.00 15.47 12.29
CA THR A 110 -0.01 14.44 13.35
C THR A 110 1.37 13.97 13.79
N LEU A 111 2.40 14.13 12.94
CA LEU A 111 3.75 13.70 13.27
C LEU A 111 4.58 14.83 13.90
N GLN A 112 5.52 14.44 14.76
CA GLN A 112 6.52 15.39 15.25
C GLN A 112 7.38 15.89 14.07
N GLY A 113 7.77 17.17 14.11
CA GLY A 113 8.54 17.81 13.03
C GLY A 113 9.81 17.07 12.61
N LYS A 114 10.47 16.34 13.54
CA LYS A 114 11.66 15.54 13.23
C LYS A 114 11.36 14.36 12.29
N PHE A 115 10.15 13.78 12.35
CA PHE A 115 9.70 12.70 11.47
C PHE A 115 9.17 13.26 10.15
N TYR A 116 8.36 14.33 10.23
CA TYR A 116 7.78 14.95 9.04
C TYR A 116 8.85 15.48 8.08
N ARG A 117 9.98 16.00 8.58
CA ARG A 117 11.10 16.49 7.73
C ARG A 117 11.74 15.43 6.84
N LEU A 118 11.49 14.14 7.09
CA LEU A 118 11.96 13.07 6.20
C LEU A 118 11.07 12.89 4.96
N ILE A 119 9.86 13.45 4.95
CA ILE A 119 9.02 13.48 3.76
C ILE A 119 9.63 14.48 2.76
N GLY A 120 9.85 14.02 1.53
CA GLY A 120 10.58 14.76 0.49
C GLY A 120 12.11 14.61 0.55
N ASP A 121 12.65 13.99 1.61
CA ASP A 121 14.08 13.67 1.75
C ASP A 121 14.33 12.17 1.58
N ARG A 122 13.87 11.35 2.53
CA ARG A 122 14.02 9.88 2.54
C ARG A 122 12.69 9.12 2.47
N ILE A 123 11.58 9.82 2.59
CA ILE A 123 10.23 9.28 2.41
C ILE A 123 9.60 10.03 1.24
N HIS A 124 9.35 9.30 0.16
CA HIS A 124 8.89 9.87 -1.09
C HIS A 124 7.42 9.56 -1.31
N LEU A 125 6.60 10.60 -1.50
CA LEU A 125 5.22 10.47 -1.94
C LEU A 125 5.22 10.55 -3.47
N ILE A 126 5.00 9.42 -4.13
CA ILE A 126 5.14 9.28 -5.58
C ILE A 126 3.75 9.21 -6.21
N PRO A 127 3.32 10.25 -6.95
CA PRO A 127 2.05 10.19 -7.66
C PRO A 127 2.14 9.18 -8.81
N VAL A 128 1.09 8.36 -8.93
CA VAL A 128 0.90 7.44 -10.06
C VAL A 128 -0.34 7.84 -10.85
N HIS A 129 -0.32 7.55 -12.15
CA HIS A 129 -1.38 7.91 -13.09
C HIS A 129 -2.05 6.68 -13.71
N ASP A 130 -3.25 6.88 -14.23
CA ASP A 130 -3.99 5.82 -14.91
C ASP A 130 -3.22 5.29 -16.13
N GLY A 131 -3.04 3.96 -16.18
CA GLY A 131 -2.26 3.26 -17.19
C GLY A 131 -0.73 3.37 -17.02
N GLU A 132 -0.23 4.05 -15.99
CA GLU A 132 1.20 4.18 -15.76
C GLU A 132 1.82 2.88 -15.25
N THR A 133 2.98 2.53 -15.79
CA THR A 133 3.77 1.37 -15.35
C THR A 133 5.09 1.84 -14.73
N LEU A 134 5.36 1.38 -13.51
CA LEU A 134 6.61 1.63 -12.80
C LEU A 134 7.29 0.31 -12.42
N SER A 135 8.61 0.31 -12.40
CA SER A 135 9.39 -0.82 -11.89
C SER A 135 9.51 -0.72 -10.36
N ILE A 136 8.92 -1.68 -9.64
CA ILE A 136 8.90 -1.74 -8.17
C ILE A 136 9.37 -3.14 -7.75
N MET A 137 10.46 -3.24 -6.98
CA MET A 137 11.03 -4.54 -6.53
C MET A 137 11.28 -5.52 -7.69
N ASP A 138 11.69 -5.06 -8.85
CA ASP A 138 11.86 -5.85 -10.08
C ASP A 138 10.54 -6.38 -10.69
N TYR A 139 9.39 -5.80 -10.32
CA TYR A 139 8.11 -6.02 -10.98
C TYR A 139 7.74 -4.80 -11.83
N GLU A 140 7.21 -5.04 -13.01
CA GLU A 140 6.50 -4.02 -13.78
C GLU A 140 5.07 -3.93 -13.24
N VAL A 141 4.79 -2.86 -12.49
CA VAL A 141 3.51 -2.61 -11.82
C VAL A 141 2.76 -1.56 -12.62
N THR A 142 1.63 -1.94 -13.21
CA THR A 142 0.75 -1.02 -13.95
C THR A 142 -0.40 -0.59 -13.06
N PHE A 143 -0.50 0.71 -12.80
CA PHE A 143 -1.56 1.32 -12.00
C PHE A 143 -2.73 1.73 -12.87
N PHE A 144 -3.95 1.67 -12.34
CA PHE A 144 -5.14 2.08 -13.07
C PHE A 144 -6.21 2.65 -12.13
N ASP A 145 -6.95 3.64 -12.62
CA ASP A 145 -8.12 4.20 -11.92
C ASP A 145 -9.28 3.20 -12.02
N ILE A 146 -9.85 2.81 -10.89
CA ILE A 146 -11.00 1.90 -10.87
C ILE A 146 -12.34 2.60 -11.09
N HIS A 147 -12.32 3.92 -11.21
CA HIS A 147 -13.50 4.76 -11.38
C HIS A 147 -14.55 4.57 -10.26
N SER A 148 -14.08 4.51 -9.02
CA SER A 148 -14.95 4.44 -7.84
C SER A 148 -15.88 5.64 -7.75
N THR A 149 -17.08 5.40 -7.26
CA THR A 149 -18.11 6.44 -7.07
C THR A 149 -18.04 7.11 -5.70
N LYS A 150 -17.27 6.56 -4.75
CA LYS A 150 -17.17 7.05 -3.36
C LYS A 150 -15.95 7.95 -3.15
N ALA A 151 -14.79 7.45 -3.49
CA ALA A 151 -13.51 8.16 -3.43
C ALA A 151 -12.68 7.73 -4.63
N ARG A 152 -11.76 8.56 -5.10
CA ARG A 152 -10.87 8.16 -6.18
C ARG A 152 -9.99 7.03 -5.69
N GLN A 153 -10.03 5.89 -6.37
CA GLN A 153 -9.26 4.70 -6.01
C GLN A 153 -8.47 4.19 -7.21
N PHE A 154 -7.27 3.75 -6.91
CA PHE A 154 -6.43 3.07 -7.89
C PHE A 154 -6.22 1.62 -7.52
N GLY A 155 -6.24 0.77 -8.55
CA GLY A 155 -5.77 -0.59 -8.51
C GLY A 155 -4.40 -0.73 -9.18
N PHE A 156 -3.88 -1.94 -9.20
CA PHE A 156 -2.69 -2.28 -9.98
C PHE A 156 -2.74 -3.70 -10.49
N THR A 157 -1.99 -3.95 -11.57
CA THR A 157 -1.71 -5.30 -12.07
C THR A 157 -0.22 -5.49 -12.27
N THR A 158 0.27 -6.72 -12.05
CA THR A 158 1.66 -7.07 -12.26
C THR A 158 1.81 -8.56 -12.60
N THR A 159 2.93 -8.91 -13.22
CA THR A 159 3.29 -10.31 -13.42
C THR A 159 4.37 -10.69 -12.42
N LEU A 160 4.09 -11.70 -11.62
CA LEU A 160 5.00 -12.26 -10.63
C LEU A 160 6.15 -13.01 -11.31
N LYS A 161 7.27 -13.26 -10.58
CA LYS A 161 8.44 -13.97 -11.11
C LYS A 161 8.14 -15.39 -11.62
N ASN A 162 7.08 -16.01 -11.08
CA ASN A 162 6.61 -17.32 -11.53
C ASN A 162 5.71 -17.26 -12.78
N GLY A 163 5.56 -16.10 -13.40
CA GLY A 163 4.76 -15.86 -14.60
C GLY A 163 3.27 -15.68 -14.35
N LYS A 164 2.81 -15.72 -13.09
CA LYS A 164 1.40 -15.52 -12.75
C LYS A 164 1.05 -14.04 -12.67
N LYS A 165 -0.12 -13.70 -13.21
CA LYS A 165 -0.68 -12.35 -13.13
C LYS A 165 -1.39 -12.14 -11.81
N LEU A 166 -1.04 -11.07 -11.10
CA LEU A 166 -1.72 -10.61 -9.89
C LEU A 166 -2.35 -9.25 -10.17
N THR A 167 -3.63 -9.09 -9.83
CA THR A 167 -4.35 -7.81 -9.94
C THR A 167 -5.06 -7.50 -8.62
N CYS A 168 -4.92 -6.25 -8.15
CA CYS A 168 -5.64 -5.68 -7.03
C CYS A 168 -6.57 -4.58 -7.54
N VAL A 169 -7.86 -4.64 -7.21
CA VAL A 169 -8.89 -3.70 -7.71
C VAL A 169 -9.37 -2.73 -6.62
N GLY A 170 -8.96 -2.91 -5.36
CA GLY A 170 -9.40 -2.04 -4.26
C GLY A 170 -10.73 -2.50 -3.64
N ASP A 171 -11.50 -1.57 -3.04
CA ASP A 171 -12.70 -1.85 -2.26
C ASP A 171 -13.96 -1.17 -2.84
N GLU A 172 -14.28 -1.45 -4.06
CA GLU A 172 -15.47 -1.00 -4.78
C GLU A 172 -16.08 -2.18 -5.53
N PRO A 173 -17.42 -2.26 -5.71
CA PRO A 173 -18.02 -3.26 -6.58
C PRO A 173 -17.37 -3.27 -7.97
N TYR A 174 -17.26 -4.46 -8.56
CA TYR A 174 -16.59 -4.61 -9.85
C TYR A 174 -17.13 -3.67 -10.91
N ASN A 175 -16.25 -2.87 -11.50
CA ASN A 175 -16.53 -2.01 -12.63
C ASN A 175 -15.96 -2.64 -13.92
N PRO A 176 -16.80 -2.90 -14.97
CA PRO A 176 -16.34 -3.48 -16.23
C PRO A 176 -15.20 -2.71 -16.92
N ILE A 177 -15.01 -1.44 -16.63
CA ILE A 177 -13.89 -0.63 -17.15
C ILE A 177 -12.53 -1.21 -16.74
N CYS A 178 -12.48 -1.94 -15.62
CA CYS A 178 -11.27 -2.61 -15.15
C CYS A 178 -10.98 -3.93 -15.88
N ALA A 179 -11.87 -4.41 -16.75
CA ALA A 179 -11.71 -5.69 -17.45
C ALA A 179 -10.34 -5.85 -18.14
N PRO A 180 -9.78 -4.85 -18.85
CA PRO A 180 -8.48 -5.00 -19.51
C PRO A 180 -7.33 -5.34 -18.54
N TYR A 181 -7.43 -4.90 -17.28
CA TYR A 181 -6.44 -5.15 -16.25
C TYR A 181 -6.69 -6.45 -15.48
N VAL A 182 -7.96 -6.84 -15.33
CA VAL A 182 -8.39 -8.00 -14.53
C VAL A 182 -8.37 -9.31 -15.34
N GLU A 183 -8.63 -9.22 -16.63
CA GLU A 183 -8.73 -10.39 -17.50
C GLU A 183 -7.43 -11.22 -17.50
N GLY A 184 -7.56 -12.54 -17.32
CA GLY A 184 -6.42 -13.45 -17.25
C GLY A 184 -5.62 -13.39 -15.94
N SER A 185 -6.13 -12.75 -14.87
CA SER A 185 -5.46 -12.77 -13.56
C SER A 185 -5.52 -14.17 -12.94
N ASP A 186 -4.36 -14.68 -12.53
CA ASP A 186 -4.26 -15.88 -11.69
C ASP A 186 -4.65 -15.61 -10.24
N TRP A 187 -4.35 -14.39 -9.78
CA TRP A 187 -4.67 -13.88 -8.45
C TRP A 187 -5.40 -12.55 -8.59
N LEU A 188 -6.65 -12.51 -8.14
CA LEU A 188 -7.46 -11.31 -8.10
C LEU A 188 -7.79 -10.97 -6.64
N LEU A 189 -7.28 -9.83 -6.17
CA LEU A 189 -7.62 -9.25 -4.88
C LEU A 189 -8.67 -8.16 -5.12
N HIS A 190 -9.88 -8.42 -4.68
CA HIS A 190 -11.03 -7.56 -4.93
C HIS A 190 -11.98 -7.63 -3.74
N GLU A 191 -12.64 -6.53 -3.43
CA GLU A 191 -13.71 -6.54 -2.44
C GLU A 191 -14.86 -7.45 -2.90
N ALA A 192 -15.37 -8.25 -1.96
CA ALA A 192 -16.52 -9.14 -2.18
C ALA A 192 -17.66 -8.81 -1.19
N PHE A 193 -17.78 -7.53 -0.81
CA PHE A 193 -18.87 -7.08 0.06
C PHE A 193 -20.16 -6.98 -0.76
N CYS A 194 -21.19 -7.73 -0.37
CA CYS A 194 -22.52 -7.75 -0.98
C CYS A 194 -23.55 -7.11 -0.06
#